data_ac0b18ab87d985357a4c1d439a1b8bd9
#
_entry.id   ac0b18ab87d985357a4c1d439a1b8bd9
#
_cell.length_a   1.000
_cell.length_b   1.000
_cell.length_c   1.000
_cell.angle_alpha   90.00
_cell.angle_beta   90.00
_cell.angle_gamma   90.00
#
_symmetry.space_group_name_H-M   'P 1'
#
loop_
_entity.id
_entity.type
_entity.pdbx_description
1 polymer ?
#
loop_
_entity_poly.entity_id
_entity_poly.type
_entity_poly.pdbx_seq_one_letter_code
_entity_poly.pdbx_strand_id
1 'polypeptide(L)'
;MKKIILLSATALIMASCQSKPAYDATGIFEATTVTVSAETSGKILSLDITEGDTIRAGRCVAVVDTTLLVLQGKQIESQQSSAENSSPDIAAQAASLRSQIAHQQNECERIARLLADGAATQKQSDDANAALRTLRAQLDGLLSTLVKNKNSISDNAVALQYQREQIDEQIAKSSIKSPIDGMVLSKYAEAGEYTTPGRQLFKVANLNDIYLRSYFTANQLADLRIGQKVTVIADFGGDEQFEYPGTISWIAQESEFTPKSIQTNDSRANLVYAVKVAVKNDGRLKLGQYGEVRL
;
A
#
# COMPACT_ATOMS: atom_id res chain seq x y z
N MET A 1 55.59 42.31 51.44
CA MET A 1 55.13 40.94 51.49
C MET A 1 53.60 40.80 51.34
N LYS A 2 52.75 41.60 51.98
CA LYS A 2 51.29 41.49 51.88
C LYS A 2 50.70 41.78 50.47
N LYS A 3 51.32 42.60 49.64
CA LYS A 3 50.88 42.87 48.26
C LYS A 3 51.19 41.78 47.23
N ILE A 4 52.22 40.98 47.47
CA ILE A 4 52.61 39.84 46.61
C ILE A 4 51.71 38.60 46.87
N ILE A 5 51.27 38.41 48.11
CA ILE A 5 50.33 37.36 48.50
C ILE A 5 48.91 37.61 47.90
N LEU A 6 48.52 38.89 47.82
CA LEU A 6 47.23 39.25 47.22
C LEU A 6 47.20 39.03 45.71
N LEU A 7 48.33 39.21 44.99
CA LEU A 7 48.45 39.00 43.57
C LEU A 7 48.49 37.52 43.19
N SER A 8 49.08 36.67 44.03
CA SER A 8 49.07 35.23 43.82
C SER A 8 47.72 34.55 44.08
N ALA A 9 46.92 35.08 45.02
CA ALA A 9 45.55 34.60 45.27
C ALA A 9 44.59 34.95 44.15
N THR A 10 44.75 36.09 43.46
CA THR A 10 43.92 36.48 42.31
C THR A 10 44.24 35.69 41.04
N ALA A 11 45.49 35.23 40.87
CA ALA A 11 45.89 34.40 39.72
C ALA A 11 45.35 32.95 39.83
N LEU A 12 45.10 32.42 41.05
CA LEU A 12 44.53 31.07 41.22
C LEU A 12 43.03 31.00 40.96
N ILE A 13 42.29 32.10 41.00
CA ILE A 13 40.84 32.13 40.74
C ILE A 13 40.51 32.13 39.25
N MET A 14 41.46 32.50 38.37
CA MET A 14 41.25 32.53 36.91
C MET A 14 41.51 31.17 36.23
N ALA A 15 41.91 30.14 36.98
CA ALA A 15 42.09 28.77 36.46
C ALA A 15 40.79 27.94 36.55
N SER A 16 39.60 28.58 36.71
CA SER A 16 38.34 27.88 36.88
C SER A 16 37.66 27.66 35.53
N CYS A 17 37.62 26.36 35.20
CA CYS A 17 36.58 25.69 34.41
C CYS A 17 36.33 26.15 32.97
N GLN A 18 37.16 25.67 32.07
CA GLN A 18 36.63 25.09 30.84
C GLN A 18 36.32 23.62 31.10
N SER A 19 35.22 23.32 31.79
CA SER A 19 34.67 21.97 31.75
C SER A 19 34.23 21.69 30.34
N LYS A 20 34.82 20.68 29.69
CA LYS A 20 34.29 20.15 28.43
C LYS A 20 32.81 19.85 28.69
N PRO A 21 31.91 20.15 27.75
CA PRO A 21 30.52 19.75 27.88
C PRO A 21 30.45 18.25 28.19
N ALA A 22 29.57 17.85 29.08
CA ALA A 22 29.45 16.47 29.53
C ALA A 22 28.94 15.53 28.43
N TYR A 23 28.65 16.05 27.25
CA TYR A 23 28.11 15.34 26.08
C TYR A 23 28.74 15.86 24.79
N ASP A 24 28.73 15.02 23.74
CA ASP A 24 29.30 15.32 22.42
C ASP A 24 28.27 15.89 21.44
N ALA A 25 27.01 15.47 21.55
CA ALA A 25 25.91 15.96 20.73
C ALA A 25 24.58 15.92 21.47
N THR A 26 23.63 16.71 21.00
CA THR A 26 22.24 16.74 21.49
C THR A 26 21.27 16.41 20.38
N GLY A 27 20.09 15.96 20.75
CA GLY A 27 19.05 15.60 19.79
C GLY A 27 17.69 15.42 20.43
N ILE A 28 16.77 14.88 19.66
CA ILE A 28 15.41 14.53 20.08
C ILE A 28 15.10 13.08 19.79
N PHE A 29 14.33 12.44 20.68
CA PHE A 29 13.87 11.09 20.46
C PHE A 29 12.75 11.06 19.44
N GLU A 30 12.93 10.21 18.43
CA GLU A 30 11.99 9.95 17.35
C GLU A 30 11.73 8.45 17.24
N ALA A 31 10.60 8.08 16.60
CA ALA A 31 10.31 6.71 16.21
C ALA A 31 9.72 6.68 14.81
N THR A 32 9.68 5.49 14.22
CA THR A 32 8.95 5.29 12.98
C THR A 32 7.46 5.46 13.23
N THR A 33 6.86 6.44 12.58
CA THR A 33 5.44 6.74 12.68
C THR A 33 4.76 6.54 11.34
N VAL A 34 3.54 6.00 11.36
CA VAL A 34 2.70 5.88 10.18
C VAL A 34 1.36 6.57 10.46
N THR A 35 0.98 7.47 9.58
CA THR A 35 -0.37 8.06 9.58
C THR A 35 -1.25 7.21 8.68
N VAL A 36 -2.25 6.57 9.26
CA VAL A 36 -3.22 5.73 8.55
C VAL A 36 -4.37 6.61 8.08
N SER A 37 -4.65 6.54 6.79
CA SER A 37 -5.72 7.30 6.13
C SER A 37 -6.76 6.34 5.55
N ALA A 38 -7.99 6.84 5.38
CA ALA A 38 -9.04 6.10 4.69
C ALA A 38 -8.69 5.93 3.20
N GLU A 39 -9.03 4.77 2.65
CA GLU A 39 -8.86 4.46 1.22
C GLU A 39 -10.20 4.50 0.46
N THR A 40 -11.32 4.51 1.19
CA THR A 40 -12.68 4.51 0.63
C THR A 40 -13.52 5.64 1.21
N SER A 41 -14.58 6.00 0.48
CA SER A 41 -15.57 6.99 0.94
C SER A 41 -16.72 6.29 1.65
N GLY A 42 -17.19 6.85 2.76
CA GLY A 42 -18.35 6.35 3.48
C GLY A 42 -18.42 6.85 4.92
N LYS A 43 -19.45 6.45 5.62
CA LYS A 43 -19.59 6.71 7.06
C LYS A 43 -18.71 5.73 7.83
N ILE A 44 -17.95 6.21 8.80
CA ILE A 44 -17.19 5.37 9.72
C ILE A 44 -18.19 4.70 10.68
N LEU A 45 -18.35 3.39 10.56
CA LEU A 45 -19.25 2.60 11.41
C LEU A 45 -18.62 2.34 12.79
N SER A 46 -17.34 2.01 12.81
CA SER A 46 -16.56 1.85 14.03
C SER A 46 -15.13 2.37 13.85
N LEU A 47 -14.55 2.84 14.95
CA LEU A 47 -13.13 3.18 15.07
C LEU A 47 -12.70 2.84 16.50
N ASP A 48 -12.33 1.56 16.68
CA ASP A 48 -12.19 0.90 17.99
C ASP A 48 -10.76 1.03 18.52
N ILE A 49 -10.29 2.28 18.61
CA ILE A 49 -9.01 2.66 19.19
C ILE A 49 -9.13 3.97 19.97
N THR A 50 -8.26 4.09 20.98
CA THR A 50 -8.03 5.31 21.75
C THR A 50 -6.54 5.67 21.73
N GLU A 51 -6.23 6.92 21.99
CA GLU A 51 -4.83 7.37 22.13
C GLU A 51 -4.19 6.65 23.32
N GLY A 52 -2.99 6.09 23.10
CA GLY A 52 -2.30 5.25 24.06
C GLY A 52 -2.51 3.75 23.90
N ASP A 53 -3.50 3.31 23.09
CA ASP A 53 -3.70 1.88 22.82
C ASP A 53 -2.54 1.28 22.06
N THR A 54 -2.17 0.04 22.43
CA THR A 54 -1.22 -0.77 21.67
C THR A 54 -1.97 -1.65 20.68
N ILE A 55 -1.60 -1.53 19.40
CA ILE A 55 -2.21 -2.28 18.30
C ILE A 55 -1.15 -3.10 17.55
N ARG A 56 -1.59 -4.23 16.97
CA ARG A 56 -0.75 -5.09 16.14
C ARG A 56 -0.97 -4.82 14.67
N ALA A 57 0.07 -5.02 13.87
CA ALA A 57 -0.01 -5.01 12.42
C ALA A 57 -1.10 -5.98 11.92
N GLY A 58 -1.89 -5.56 10.94
CA GLY A 58 -3.00 -6.34 10.38
C GLY A 58 -4.29 -6.32 11.20
N ARG A 59 -4.29 -5.82 12.46
CA ARG A 59 -5.53 -5.66 13.24
C ARG A 59 -6.44 -4.65 12.57
N CYS A 60 -7.70 -5.04 12.30
CA CYS A 60 -8.74 -4.12 11.87
C CYS A 60 -9.09 -3.19 13.03
N VAL A 61 -9.03 -1.90 12.80
CA VAL A 61 -9.25 -0.83 13.80
C VAL A 61 -10.40 0.09 13.45
N ALA A 62 -10.79 0.12 12.17
CA ALA A 62 -11.94 0.90 11.73
C ALA A 62 -12.67 0.20 10.59
N VAL A 63 -13.95 0.46 10.48
CA VAL A 63 -14.82 -0.05 9.42
C VAL A 63 -15.60 1.11 8.82
N VAL A 64 -15.53 1.26 7.51
CA VAL A 64 -16.32 2.21 6.73
C VAL A 64 -17.53 1.48 6.14
N ASP A 65 -18.67 2.15 6.06
CA ASP A 65 -19.91 1.59 5.51
C ASP A 65 -19.73 1.18 4.03
N THR A 66 -19.98 -0.09 3.78
CA THR A 66 -19.88 -0.70 2.45
C THR A 66 -21.23 -1.03 1.82
N THR A 67 -22.34 -0.62 2.44
CA THR A 67 -23.70 -1.00 2.00
C THR A 67 -23.92 -0.69 0.51
N LEU A 68 -23.52 0.50 0.06
CA LEU A 68 -23.66 0.89 -1.33
C LEU A 68 -22.76 0.07 -2.27
N LEU A 69 -21.51 -0.20 -1.86
CA LEU A 69 -20.57 -1.03 -2.63
C LEU A 69 -21.07 -2.48 -2.78
N VAL A 70 -21.62 -3.05 -1.70
CA VAL A 70 -22.21 -4.40 -1.73
C VAL A 70 -23.41 -4.46 -2.69
N LEU A 71 -24.27 -3.45 -2.71
CA LEU A 71 -25.41 -3.38 -3.63
C LEU A 71 -24.95 -3.23 -5.09
N GLN A 72 -23.92 -2.41 -5.33
CA GLN A 72 -23.32 -2.24 -6.65
C GLN A 72 -22.67 -3.56 -7.13
N GLY A 73 -21.97 -4.27 -6.26
CA GLY A 73 -21.40 -5.58 -6.57
C GLY A 73 -22.47 -6.61 -6.98
N LYS A 74 -23.60 -6.66 -6.25
CA LYS A 74 -24.75 -7.52 -6.59
C LYS A 74 -25.39 -7.13 -7.94
N GLN A 75 -25.45 -5.85 -8.27
CA GLN A 75 -25.94 -5.39 -9.56
C GLN A 75 -25.04 -5.90 -10.70
N ILE A 76 -23.72 -5.80 -10.57
CA ILE A 76 -22.78 -6.30 -11.57
C ILE A 76 -22.90 -7.82 -11.72
N GLU A 77 -23.01 -8.56 -10.62
CA GLU A 77 -23.23 -10.01 -10.62
C GLU A 77 -24.50 -10.41 -11.38
N SER A 78 -25.59 -9.68 -11.18
CA SER A 78 -26.84 -9.89 -11.91
C SER A 78 -26.69 -9.59 -13.41
N GLN A 79 -25.93 -8.54 -13.78
CA GLN A 79 -25.64 -8.22 -15.17
C GLN A 79 -24.77 -9.31 -15.83
N GLN A 80 -23.77 -9.84 -15.14
CA GLN A 80 -22.93 -10.94 -15.60
C GLN A 80 -23.77 -12.19 -15.87
N SER A 81 -24.59 -12.58 -14.91
CA SER A 81 -25.49 -13.74 -15.04
C SER A 81 -26.46 -13.58 -16.23
N SER A 82 -27.00 -12.37 -16.40
CA SER A 82 -27.88 -12.07 -17.54
C SER A 82 -27.13 -12.17 -18.88
N ALA A 83 -25.90 -11.68 -18.96
CA ALA A 83 -25.06 -11.79 -20.14
C ALA A 83 -24.78 -13.27 -20.48
N GLU A 84 -24.36 -14.07 -19.51
CA GLU A 84 -24.08 -15.50 -19.68
C GLU A 84 -25.33 -16.29 -20.16
N ASN A 85 -26.49 -16.00 -19.59
CA ASN A 85 -27.77 -16.61 -19.97
C ASN A 85 -28.24 -16.23 -21.38
N SER A 86 -27.72 -15.13 -21.94
CA SER A 86 -28.01 -14.72 -23.32
C SER A 86 -27.18 -15.45 -24.38
N SER A 87 -26.30 -16.34 -23.97
CA SER A 87 -25.43 -17.10 -24.87
C SER A 87 -26.24 -18.00 -25.81
N PRO A 88 -26.01 -17.94 -27.14
CA PRO A 88 -26.79 -18.70 -28.10
C PRO A 88 -26.50 -20.21 -28.00
N ASP A 89 -27.56 -21.01 -28.05
CA ASP A 89 -27.43 -22.44 -28.29
C ASP A 89 -27.13 -22.68 -29.80
N ILE A 90 -25.82 -22.82 -30.07
CA ILE A 90 -25.31 -23.03 -31.43
C ILE A 90 -25.86 -24.34 -32.04
N ALA A 91 -26.02 -25.40 -31.22
CA ALA A 91 -26.48 -26.69 -31.70
C ALA A 91 -27.96 -26.60 -32.16
N ALA A 92 -28.81 -26.03 -31.33
CA ALA A 92 -30.21 -25.84 -31.64
C ALA A 92 -30.45 -24.92 -32.88
N GLN A 93 -29.72 -23.81 -32.98
CA GLN A 93 -29.87 -22.87 -34.10
C GLN A 93 -29.35 -23.45 -35.42
N ALA A 94 -28.34 -24.33 -35.41
CA ALA A 94 -27.82 -24.97 -36.58
C ALA A 94 -28.60 -26.26 -37.01
N ALA A 95 -29.48 -26.77 -36.14
CA ALA A 95 -30.14 -28.06 -36.33
C ALA A 95 -30.93 -28.14 -37.65
N SER A 96 -31.71 -27.08 -37.96
CA SER A 96 -32.53 -27.02 -39.21
C SER A 96 -31.66 -27.13 -40.48
N LEU A 97 -30.58 -26.32 -40.54
CA LEU A 97 -29.65 -26.31 -41.66
C LEU A 97 -28.91 -27.66 -41.82
N ARG A 98 -28.52 -28.26 -40.67
CA ARG A 98 -27.92 -29.61 -40.72
C ARG A 98 -28.89 -30.65 -41.27
N SER A 99 -30.18 -30.58 -40.90
CA SER A 99 -31.20 -31.50 -41.44
C SER A 99 -31.39 -31.29 -42.95
N GLN A 100 -31.43 -30.02 -43.41
CA GLN A 100 -31.54 -29.69 -44.85
C GLN A 100 -30.32 -30.20 -45.62
N ILE A 101 -29.11 -30.07 -45.06
CA ILE A 101 -27.89 -30.58 -45.68
C ILE A 101 -27.93 -32.11 -45.78
N ALA A 102 -28.37 -32.82 -44.72
CA ALA A 102 -28.50 -34.28 -44.75
C ALA A 102 -29.51 -34.72 -45.81
N HIS A 103 -30.65 -34.06 -45.92
CA HIS A 103 -31.64 -34.33 -46.98
C HIS A 103 -31.04 -34.13 -48.36
N GLN A 104 -30.39 -32.99 -48.60
CA GLN A 104 -29.78 -32.65 -49.89
C GLN A 104 -28.61 -33.59 -50.25
N GLN A 105 -27.86 -34.08 -49.28
CA GLN A 105 -26.82 -35.11 -49.51
C GLN A 105 -27.42 -36.41 -50.06
N ASN A 106 -28.51 -36.90 -49.41
CA ASN A 106 -29.21 -38.07 -49.87
C ASN A 106 -29.75 -37.88 -51.30
N GLU A 107 -30.24 -36.67 -51.64
CA GLU A 107 -30.71 -36.34 -52.98
C GLU A 107 -29.56 -36.33 -53.99
N CYS A 108 -28.40 -35.75 -53.68
CA CYS A 108 -27.19 -35.84 -54.53
C CYS A 108 -26.78 -37.31 -54.80
N GLU A 109 -26.79 -38.14 -53.77
CA GLU A 109 -26.48 -39.57 -53.92
C GLU A 109 -27.50 -40.31 -54.79
N ARG A 110 -28.79 -40.00 -54.65
CA ARG A 110 -29.86 -40.57 -55.50
C ARG A 110 -29.67 -40.15 -56.95
N ILE A 111 -29.46 -38.90 -57.28
CA ILE A 111 -29.23 -38.39 -58.63
C ILE A 111 -27.96 -38.96 -59.24
N ALA A 112 -26.88 -39.12 -58.44
CA ALA A 112 -25.63 -39.73 -58.92
C ALA A 112 -25.83 -41.19 -59.36
N ARG A 113 -26.64 -41.96 -58.64
CA ARG A 113 -26.98 -43.35 -59.03
C ARG A 113 -27.83 -43.34 -60.33
N LEU A 114 -28.86 -42.50 -60.44
CA LEU A 114 -29.70 -42.35 -61.63
C LEU A 114 -28.90 -41.89 -62.86
N LEU A 115 -27.91 -41.02 -62.68
CA LEU A 115 -27.02 -40.60 -63.77
C LEU A 115 -26.16 -41.75 -64.28
N ALA A 116 -25.62 -42.61 -63.36
CA ALA A 116 -24.87 -43.81 -63.73
C ALA A 116 -25.72 -44.82 -64.55
N ASP A 117 -27.01 -44.90 -64.24
CA ASP A 117 -27.98 -45.75 -64.94
C ASP A 117 -28.55 -45.09 -66.20
N GLY A 118 -28.09 -43.87 -66.55
CA GLY A 118 -28.59 -43.11 -67.70
C GLY A 118 -29.98 -42.52 -67.53
N ALA A 119 -30.56 -42.54 -66.33
CA ALA A 119 -31.90 -42.04 -65.99
C ALA A 119 -31.97 -40.59 -65.49
N ALA A 120 -30.83 -39.93 -65.38
CA ALA A 120 -30.72 -38.50 -65.03
C ALA A 120 -29.73 -37.78 -65.96
N THR A 121 -29.80 -36.47 -66.03
CA THR A 121 -28.88 -35.62 -66.80
C THR A 121 -27.72 -35.07 -65.95
N GLN A 122 -26.59 -34.78 -66.59
CA GLN A 122 -25.45 -34.14 -65.96
C GLN A 122 -25.87 -32.79 -65.29
N LYS A 123 -26.74 -32.03 -65.96
CA LYS A 123 -27.25 -30.77 -65.38
C LYS A 123 -27.99 -30.99 -64.08
N GLN A 124 -28.82 -32.02 -63.95
CA GLN A 124 -29.50 -32.32 -62.67
C GLN A 124 -28.51 -32.65 -61.57
N SER A 125 -27.43 -33.38 -61.86
CA SER A 125 -26.36 -33.65 -60.90
C SER A 125 -25.62 -32.38 -60.46
N ASP A 126 -25.30 -31.50 -61.42
CA ASP A 126 -24.58 -30.25 -61.13
C ASP A 126 -25.46 -29.28 -60.34
N ASP A 127 -26.76 -29.20 -60.63
CA ASP A 127 -27.72 -28.39 -59.87
C ASP A 127 -27.88 -28.87 -58.43
N ALA A 128 -28.01 -30.20 -58.23
CA ALA A 128 -28.10 -30.77 -56.87
C ALA A 128 -26.84 -30.52 -56.04
N ASN A 129 -25.67 -30.70 -56.65
CA ASN A 129 -24.39 -30.43 -55.99
C ASN A 129 -24.19 -28.91 -55.68
N ALA A 130 -24.67 -28.04 -56.56
CA ALA A 130 -24.64 -26.60 -56.33
C ALA A 130 -25.51 -26.20 -55.10
N ALA A 131 -26.74 -26.78 -55.04
CA ALA A 131 -27.64 -26.59 -53.90
C ALA A 131 -26.99 -27.05 -52.57
N LEU A 132 -26.34 -28.21 -52.56
CA LEU A 132 -25.61 -28.72 -51.39
C LEU A 132 -24.49 -27.78 -50.95
N ARG A 133 -23.69 -27.28 -51.91
CA ARG A 133 -22.63 -26.28 -51.61
C ARG A 133 -23.19 -25.02 -50.99
N THR A 134 -24.31 -24.52 -51.50
CA THR A 134 -25.00 -23.32 -50.97
C THR A 134 -25.43 -23.52 -49.50
N LEU A 135 -26.08 -24.66 -49.18
CA LEU A 135 -26.50 -24.99 -47.81
C LEU A 135 -25.34 -25.10 -46.87
N ARG A 136 -24.22 -25.73 -47.30
CA ARG A 136 -23.00 -25.81 -46.50
C ARG A 136 -22.39 -24.44 -46.21
N ALA A 137 -22.31 -23.56 -47.24
CA ALA A 137 -21.81 -22.20 -47.07
C ALA A 137 -22.73 -21.37 -46.15
N GLN A 138 -24.05 -21.57 -46.17
CA GLN A 138 -24.98 -20.94 -45.23
C GLN A 138 -24.74 -21.44 -43.79
N LEU A 139 -24.52 -22.74 -43.59
CA LEU A 139 -24.21 -23.29 -42.26
C LEU A 139 -22.90 -22.69 -41.72
N ASP A 140 -21.85 -22.65 -42.53
CA ASP A 140 -20.55 -22.10 -42.13
C ASP A 140 -20.65 -20.60 -41.74
N GLY A 141 -21.42 -19.81 -42.52
CA GLY A 141 -21.71 -18.43 -42.22
C GLY A 141 -22.49 -18.25 -40.91
N LEU A 142 -23.51 -19.08 -40.68
CA LEU A 142 -24.30 -19.08 -39.45
C LEU A 142 -23.41 -19.45 -38.25
N LEU A 143 -22.65 -20.53 -38.33
CA LEU A 143 -21.74 -20.96 -37.26
C LEU A 143 -20.69 -19.91 -36.92
N SER A 144 -20.09 -19.27 -37.94
CA SER A 144 -19.15 -18.17 -37.75
C SER A 144 -19.76 -17.01 -36.97
N THR A 145 -21.00 -16.63 -37.31
CA THR A 145 -21.73 -15.54 -36.64
C THR A 145 -22.04 -15.92 -35.18
N LEU A 146 -22.55 -17.13 -34.95
CA LEU A 146 -22.90 -17.60 -33.60
C LEU A 146 -21.68 -17.72 -32.70
N VAL A 147 -20.54 -18.21 -33.20
CA VAL A 147 -19.29 -18.28 -32.47
C VAL A 147 -18.78 -16.89 -32.11
N LYS A 148 -18.82 -15.94 -33.04
CA LYS A 148 -18.43 -14.54 -32.76
C LYS A 148 -19.32 -13.91 -31.68
N ASN A 149 -20.64 -14.11 -31.76
CA ASN A 149 -21.57 -13.63 -30.76
C ASN A 149 -21.31 -14.26 -29.38
N LYS A 150 -21.08 -15.58 -29.33
CA LYS A 150 -20.73 -16.26 -28.09
C LYS A 150 -19.45 -15.71 -27.48
N ASN A 151 -18.40 -15.49 -28.28
CA ASN A 151 -17.15 -14.92 -27.81
C ASN A 151 -17.35 -13.49 -27.27
N SER A 152 -18.10 -12.66 -27.98
CA SER A 152 -18.42 -11.29 -27.52
C SER A 152 -19.17 -11.28 -26.18
N ILE A 153 -20.12 -12.23 -25.99
CA ILE A 153 -20.82 -12.37 -24.70
C ILE A 153 -19.85 -12.83 -23.60
N SER A 154 -18.96 -13.79 -23.90
CA SER A 154 -17.93 -14.22 -22.98
C SER A 154 -16.98 -13.09 -22.58
N ASP A 155 -16.52 -12.29 -23.55
CA ASP A 155 -15.65 -11.16 -23.30
C ASP A 155 -16.32 -10.10 -22.41
N ASN A 156 -17.63 -9.85 -22.67
CA ASN A 156 -18.42 -8.96 -21.83
C ASN A 156 -18.58 -9.50 -20.39
N ALA A 157 -18.82 -10.81 -20.22
CA ALA A 157 -18.90 -11.44 -18.89
C ALA A 157 -17.58 -11.31 -18.12
N VAL A 158 -16.45 -11.48 -18.79
CA VAL A 158 -15.11 -11.27 -18.19
C VAL A 158 -14.90 -9.80 -17.80
N ALA A 159 -15.34 -8.85 -18.62
CA ALA A 159 -15.25 -7.43 -18.28
C ALA A 159 -16.09 -7.09 -17.03
N LEU A 160 -17.30 -7.65 -16.90
CA LEU A 160 -18.14 -7.50 -15.71
C LEU A 160 -17.51 -8.15 -14.49
N GLN A 161 -16.83 -9.29 -14.65
CA GLN A 161 -16.06 -9.93 -13.57
C GLN A 161 -14.99 -8.98 -13.03
N TYR A 162 -14.19 -8.35 -13.87
CA TYR A 162 -13.18 -7.38 -13.42
C TYR A 162 -13.81 -6.17 -12.72
N GLN A 163 -14.97 -5.70 -13.17
CA GLN A 163 -15.68 -4.64 -12.46
C GLN A 163 -16.11 -5.12 -11.06
N ARG A 164 -16.54 -6.36 -10.92
CA ARG A 164 -16.89 -6.94 -9.63
C ARG A 164 -15.69 -7.03 -8.71
N GLU A 165 -14.55 -7.47 -9.21
CA GLU A 165 -13.29 -7.55 -8.45
C GLU A 165 -12.83 -6.16 -7.96
N GLN A 166 -13.03 -5.10 -8.76
CA GLN A 166 -12.76 -3.72 -8.32
C GLN A 166 -13.62 -3.29 -7.14
N ILE A 167 -14.91 -3.67 -7.13
CA ILE A 167 -15.80 -3.39 -6.00
C ILE A 167 -15.40 -4.20 -4.77
N ASP A 168 -15.02 -5.46 -4.94
CA ASP A 168 -14.57 -6.31 -3.82
C ASP A 168 -13.28 -5.76 -3.18
N GLU A 169 -12.36 -5.23 -3.98
CA GLU A 169 -11.16 -4.56 -3.49
C GLU A 169 -11.50 -3.28 -2.69
N GLN A 170 -12.48 -2.49 -3.14
CA GLN A 170 -12.94 -1.32 -2.40
C GLN A 170 -13.61 -1.72 -1.07
N ILE A 171 -14.39 -2.81 -1.07
CA ILE A 171 -14.97 -3.37 0.16
C ILE A 171 -13.86 -3.83 1.12
N ALA A 172 -12.83 -4.51 0.63
CA ALA A 172 -11.70 -4.93 1.44
C ALA A 172 -10.96 -3.73 2.07
N LYS A 173 -10.76 -2.65 1.31
CA LYS A 173 -10.14 -1.39 1.77
C LYS A 173 -11.00 -0.59 2.74
N SER A 174 -12.29 -0.90 2.84
CA SER A 174 -13.17 -0.30 3.84
C SER A 174 -12.93 -0.84 5.26
N SER A 175 -12.23 -1.96 5.39
CA SER A 175 -11.72 -2.50 6.64
C SER A 175 -10.30 -2.00 6.88
N ILE A 176 -10.17 -0.95 7.68
CA ILE A 176 -8.90 -0.23 7.89
C ILE A 176 -8.09 -0.95 8.95
N LYS A 177 -6.86 -1.34 8.58
CA LYS A 177 -5.94 -2.11 9.42
C LYS A 177 -4.72 -1.29 9.78
N SER A 178 -4.12 -1.60 10.95
CA SER A 178 -2.81 -1.03 11.29
C SER A 178 -1.72 -1.64 10.39
N PRO A 179 -0.86 -0.84 9.77
CA PRO A 179 0.25 -1.34 8.96
C PRO A 179 1.45 -1.82 9.78
N ILE A 180 1.56 -1.39 11.05
CA ILE A 180 2.68 -1.72 11.94
C ILE A 180 2.19 -2.08 13.34
N ASP A 181 3.03 -2.81 14.07
CA ASP A 181 2.90 -2.92 15.53
C ASP A 181 3.28 -1.59 16.17
N GLY A 182 2.48 -1.11 17.13
CA GLY A 182 2.81 0.14 17.78
C GLY A 182 1.71 0.67 18.69
N MET A 183 1.94 1.88 19.17
CA MET A 183 1.00 2.63 20.01
C MET A 183 0.31 3.72 19.19
N VAL A 184 -0.97 3.90 19.38
CA VAL A 184 -1.75 5.00 18.79
C VAL A 184 -1.32 6.30 19.46
N LEU A 185 -0.75 7.22 18.67
CA LEU A 185 -0.30 8.54 19.15
C LEU A 185 -1.42 9.57 19.12
N SER A 186 -2.22 9.54 18.05
CA SER A 186 -3.28 10.51 17.83
C SER A 186 -4.42 9.87 17.04
N LYS A 187 -5.64 10.26 17.38
CA LYS A 187 -6.87 9.90 16.70
C LYS A 187 -7.46 11.13 16.04
N TYR A 188 -7.70 11.09 14.71
CA TYR A 188 -8.13 12.26 13.93
C TYR A 188 -9.58 12.18 13.44
N ALA A 189 -10.26 11.07 13.69
CA ALA A 189 -11.64 10.83 13.29
C ALA A 189 -12.40 10.05 14.36
N GLU A 190 -13.73 10.14 14.31
CA GLU A 190 -14.62 9.43 15.22
C GLU A 190 -15.63 8.56 14.46
N ALA A 191 -16.13 7.51 15.15
CA ALA A 191 -17.25 6.74 14.64
C ALA A 191 -18.47 7.65 14.41
N GLY A 192 -19.15 7.46 13.29
CA GLY A 192 -20.26 8.29 12.87
C GLY A 192 -19.90 9.41 11.89
N GLU A 193 -18.63 9.80 11.78
CA GLU A 193 -18.18 10.78 10.80
C GLU A 193 -18.14 10.19 9.38
N TYR A 194 -18.17 11.07 8.38
CA TYR A 194 -17.98 10.69 6.99
C TYR A 194 -16.51 10.83 6.59
N THR A 195 -15.96 9.82 5.92
CA THR A 195 -14.58 9.82 5.42
C THR A 195 -14.52 9.79 3.90
N THR A 196 -13.35 10.22 3.37
CA THR A 196 -13.00 10.18 1.95
C THR A 196 -11.57 9.66 1.79
N PRO A 197 -11.18 9.14 0.62
CA PRO A 197 -9.81 8.70 0.38
C PRO A 197 -8.79 9.79 0.70
N GLY A 198 -7.74 9.41 1.44
CA GLY A 198 -6.69 10.32 1.90
C GLY A 198 -6.97 11.03 3.23
N ARG A 199 -8.19 10.98 3.77
CA ARG A 199 -8.47 11.55 5.10
C ARG A 199 -7.76 10.75 6.18
N GLN A 200 -6.94 11.42 6.99
CA GLN A 200 -6.23 10.83 8.11
C GLN A 200 -7.22 10.37 9.20
N LEU A 201 -7.02 9.16 9.70
CA LEU A 201 -7.85 8.57 10.75
C LEU A 201 -7.13 8.46 12.08
N PHE A 202 -5.90 8.00 12.07
CA PHE A 202 -5.06 7.91 13.27
C PHE A 202 -3.58 7.86 12.91
N LYS A 203 -2.73 8.09 13.91
CA LYS A 203 -1.28 7.96 13.81
C LYS A 203 -0.78 6.91 14.78
N VAL A 204 0.03 5.98 14.29
CA VAL A 204 0.66 4.89 15.07
C VAL A 204 2.17 5.01 15.03
N ALA A 205 2.84 4.66 16.13
CA ALA A 205 4.30 4.65 16.25
C ALA A 205 4.79 3.34 16.86
N ASN A 206 5.88 2.82 16.34
CA ASN A 206 6.63 1.75 17.01
C ASN A 206 7.52 2.38 18.09
N LEU A 207 7.06 2.33 19.34
CA LEU A 207 7.79 2.90 20.48
C LEU A 207 8.81 1.94 21.09
N ASN A 208 8.89 0.69 20.64
CA ASN A 208 9.92 -0.25 21.11
C ASN A 208 11.29 0.07 20.50
N ASP A 209 11.28 0.52 19.22
CA ASP A 209 12.47 0.87 18.45
C ASP A 209 12.50 2.39 18.24
N ILE A 210 12.96 3.07 19.28
CA ILE A 210 13.14 4.52 19.30
C ILE A 210 14.58 4.84 18.88
N TYR A 211 14.80 5.99 18.27
CA TYR A 211 16.14 6.51 18.01
C TYR A 211 16.26 7.97 18.44
N LEU A 212 17.44 8.32 18.93
CA LEU A 212 17.79 9.72 19.15
C LEU A 212 18.33 10.27 17.81
N ARG A 213 17.67 11.27 17.25
CA ARG A 213 18.19 12.06 16.13
C ARG A 213 19.04 13.17 16.70
N SER A 214 20.34 12.96 16.74
CA SER A 214 21.33 13.88 17.25
C SER A 214 22.08 14.58 16.13
N TYR A 215 22.71 15.72 16.45
CA TYR A 215 23.38 16.55 15.46
C TYR A 215 24.85 16.73 15.84
N PHE A 216 25.74 16.29 14.94
CA PHE A 216 27.19 16.36 15.09
C PHE A 216 27.78 17.36 14.12
N THR A 217 28.86 18.01 14.52
CA THR A 217 29.66 18.87 13.63
C THR A 217 30.51 18.05 12.66
N ALA A 218 30.96 18.65 11.56
CA ALA A 218 31.81 17.97 10.59
C ALA A 218 33.10 17.40 11.20
N ASN A 219 33.68 18.06 12.21
CA ASN A 219 34.88 17.59 12.91
C ASN A 219 34.62 16.32 13.70
N GLN A 220 33.48 16.22 14.38
CA GLN A 220 33.10 15.05 15.17
C GLN A 220 32.71 13.88 14.25
N LEU A 221 32.21 14.16 13.04
CA LEU A 221 31.77 13.13 12.10
C LEU A 221 32.92 12.22 11.63
N ALA A 222 34.16 12.73 11.59
CA ALA A 222 35.33 11.97 11.12
C ALA A 222 35.57 10.69 11.94
N ASP A 223 35.21 10.71 13.23
CA ASP A 223 35.44 9.61 14.17
C ASP A 223 34.22 8.71 14.34
N LEU A 224 33.08 9.04 13.73
CA LEU A 224 31.84 8.29 13.86
C LEU A 224 31.74 7.15 12.83
N ARG A 225 31.25 6.00 13.30
CA ARG A 225 31.01 4.84 12.44
C ARG A 225 29.65 4.22 12.72
N ILE A 226 28.98 3.77 11.66
CA ILE A 226 27.75 2.97 11.79
C ILE A 226 28.10 1.68 12.56
N GLY A 227 27.25 1.32 13.53
CA GLY A 227 27.48 0.20 14.43
C GLY A 227 28.27 0.54 15.70
N GLN A 228 28.80 1.76 15.82
CA GLN A 228 29.48 2.22 17.03
C GLN A 228 28.52 2.27 18.22
N LYS A 229 28.96 1.75 19.36
CA LYS A 229 28.24 1.84 20.64
C LYS A 229 28.51 3.19 21.29
N VAL A 230 27.47 3.83 21.78
CA VAL A 230 27.51 5.14 22.45
C VAL A 230 26.60 5.12 23.66
N THR A 231 26.76 6.08 24.54
CA THR A 231 25.84 6.28 25.66
C THR A 231 24.88 7.40 25.31
N VAL A 232 23.58 7.12 25.41
CA VAL A 232 22.52 8.12 25.27
C VAL A 232 22.01 8.51 26.64
N ILE A 233 21.96 9.79 26.91
CA ILE A 233 21.48 10.36 28.18
C ILE A 233 20.14 11.02 27.87
N ALA A 234 19.07 10.57 28.50
CA ALA A 234 17.74 11.15 28.32
C ALA A 234 17.49 12.26 29.35
N ASP A 235 17.01 13.41 28.87
CA ASP A 235 16.65 14.54 29.72
C ASP A 235 15.19 14.39 30.19
N PHE A 236 15.03 14.20 31.51
CA PHE A 236 13.73 14.13 32.18
C PHE A 236 13.41 15.40 32.98
N GLY A 237 14.22 16.45 32.84
CA GLY A 237 13.96 17.75 33.48
C GLY A 237 14.29 17.80 34.98
N GLY A 238 15.31 17.09 35.42
CA GLY A 238 15.78 17.07 36.82
C GLY A 238 17.27 16.80 36.90
N ASP A 239 17.77 16.64 38.12
CA ASP A 239 19.20 16.30 38.38
C ASP A 239 19.52 14.82 38.09
N GLU A 240 18.49 13.98 37.90
CA GLU A 240 18.66 12.55 37.60
C GLU A 240 18.86 12.35 36.09
N GLN A 241 20.00 11.80 35.71
CA GLN A 241 20.31 11.42 34.34
C GLN A 241 20.10 9.91 34.16
N PHE A 242 19.32 9.56 33.17
CA PHE A 242 19.08 8.15 32.76
C PHE A 242 19.90 7.83 31.53
N GLU A 243 20.86 6.92 31.70
CA GLU A 243 21.73 6.48 30.63
C GLU A 243 21.17 5.23 29.94
N TYR A 244 21.17 5.24 28.61
CA TYR A 244 20.73 4.13 27.77
C TYR A 244 21.88 3.72 26.82
N PRO A 245 22.13 2.42 26.63
CA PRO A 245 23.04 1.97 25.60
C PRO A 245 22.45 2.26 24.22
N GLY A 246 23.19 3.01 23.40
CA GLY A 246 22.80 3.35 22.04
C GLY A 246 23.75 2.74 21.02
N THR A 247 23.29 2.60 19.78
CA THR A 247 24.11 2.19 18.65
C THR A 247 23.85 3.12 17.48
N ILE A 248 24.89 3.67 16.87
CA ILE A 248 24.76 4.52 15.67
C ILE A 248 24.22 3.65 14.54
N SER A 249 23.00 3.95 14.08
CA SER A 249 22.31 3.19 13.03
C SER A 249 22.37 3.87 11.67
N TRP A 250 22.54 5.19 11.65
CA TRP A 250 22.55 5.97 10.41
C TRP A 250 23.28 7.30 10.60
N ILE A 251 23.97 7.74 9.56
CA ILE A 251 24.67 9.03 9.50
C ILE A 251 24.24 9.71 8.20
N ALA A 252 23.79 10.97 8.28
CA ALA A 252 23.38 11.76 7.13
C ALA A 252 24.56 11.98 6.18
N GLN A 253 24.29 11.88 4.87
CA GLN A 253 25.28 12.19 3.81
C GLN A 253 25.26 13.67 3.43
N GLU A 254 24.22 14.38 3.83
CA GLU A 254 24.05 15.82 3.58
C GLU A 254 24.01 16.56 4.92
N SER A 255 24.58 17.75 4.92
CA SER A 255 24.54 18.65 6.08
C SER A 255 23.19 19.35 6.17
N GLU A 256 22.75 19.55 7.38
CA GLU A 256 21.55 20.34 7.73
C GLU A 256 21.99 21.62 8.47
N PHE A 257 21.18 22.67 8.39
CA PHE A 257 21.35 23.82 9.30
C PHE A 257 20.82 23.43 10.69
N THR A 258 21.51 23.87 11.74
CA THR A 258 21.10 23.58 13.11
C THR A 258 19.63 23.97 13.33
N PRO A 259 18.75 23.04 13.72
CA PRO A 259 17.36 23.37 14.04
C PRO A 259 17.30 24.43 15.14
N LYS A 260 16.38 25.41 15.04
CA LYS A 260 16.22 26.53 16.00
C LYS A 260 15.96 26.07 17.43
N SER A 261 15.54 24.84 17.65
CA SER A 261 15.23 24.25 18.95
C SER A 261 16.46 23.69 19.68
N ILE A 262 17.65 23.65 19.05
CA ILE A 262 18.85 23.14 19.66
C ILE A 262 19.80 24.31 19.89
N GLN A 263 19.97 24.70 21.15
CA GLN A 263 20.95 25.74 21.55
C GLN A 263 22.32 25.08 21.72
N THR A 264 23.24 25.34 20.78
CA THR A 264 24.67 25.09 20.97
C THR A 264 25.38 26.42 21.15
N ASN A 265 26.29 26.47 22.14
CA ASN A 265 26.97 27.73 22.56
C ASN A 265 27.86 28.37 21.49
N ASP A 266 28.03 27.77 20.32
CA ASP A 266 29.02 28.20 19.32
C ASP A 266 28.42 28.33 17.89
N SER A 267 27.19 28.75 17.77
CA SER A 267 26.48 28.55 16.52
C SER A 267 25.79 29.81 15.98
N ARG A 268 26.32 30.32 14.90
CA ARG A 268 25.49 31.05 13.93
C ARG A 268 25.65 30.61 12.48
N ALA A 269 26.47 29.61 12.18
CA ALA A 269 26.65 29.11 10.81
C ALA A 269 27.33 27.72 10.71
N ASN A 270 27.22 26.85 11.70
CA ASN A 270 27.86 25.54 11.57
C ASN A 270 26.89 24.55 10.94
N LEU A 271 27.30 24.01 9.80
CA LEU A 271 26.67 22.85 9.18
C LEU A 271 26.82 21.67 10.14
N VAL A 272 25.71 21.01 10.39
CA VAL A 272 25.66 19.81 11.23
C VAL A 272 25.13 18.62 10.43
N TYR A 273 25.48 17.44 10.86
CA TYR A 273 25.02 16.19 10.24
C TYR A 273 24.10 15.46 11.22
N ALA A 274 22.93 15.05 10.76
CA ALA A 274 22.04 14.25 11.55
C ALA A 274 22.57 12.82 11.68
N VAL A 275 22.57 12.31 12.92
CA VAL A 275 22.97 10.93 13.25
C VAL A 275 21.83 10.29 14.02
N LYS A 276 21.40 9.10 13.57
CA LYS A 276 20.40 8.33 14.32
C LYS A 276 21.10 7.32 15.21
N VAL A 277 20.85 7.41 16.49
CA VAL A 277 21.32 6.47 17.50
C VAL A 277 20.14 5.62 17.95
N ALA A 278 20.13 4.35 17.56
CA ALA A 278 19.09 3.42 17.98
C ALA A 278 19.20 3.12 19.49
N VAL A 279 18.07 3.22 20.18
CA VAL A 279 17.97 2.99 21.62
C VAL A 279 16.78 2.09 21.89
N LYS A 280 16.94 1.14 22.78
CA LYS A 280 15.84 0.28 23.21
C LYS A 280 15.04 0.99 24.31
N ASN A 281 13.75 1.22 24.07
CA ASN A 281 12.89 1.92 25.00
C ASN A 281 12.44 0.97 26.13
N ASP A 282 12.53 1.44 27.36
CA ASP A 282 12.00 0.77 28.56
C ASP A 282 10.57 1.25 28.93
N GLY A 283 9.96 2.08 28.06
CA GLY A 283 8.65 2.70 28.27
C GLY A 283 8.71 4.12 28.83
N ARG A 284 9.86 4.60 29.26
CA ARG A 284 10.04 5.95 29.82
C ARG A 284 10.29 7.00 28.71
N LEU A 285 11.06 6.63 27.67
CA LEU A 285 11.39 7.53 26.58
C LEU A 285 10.16 7.92 25.81
N LYS A 286 10.00 9.23 25.56
CA LYS A 286 8.87 9.80 24.81
C LYS A 286 9.35 10.46 23.54
N LEU A 287 8.52 10.45 22.51
CA LEU A 287 8.79 11.18 21.26
C LEU A 287 8.87 12.69 21.51
N GLY A 288 9.85 13.35 20.90
CA GLY A 288 10.10 14.77 21.08
C GLY A 288 10.85 15.14 22.36
N GLN A 289 11.17 14.16 23.21
CA GLN A 289 12.01 14.38 24.40
C GLN A 289 13.45 14.68 23.97
N TYR A 290 14.14 15.53 24.70
CA TYR A 290 15.56 15.83 24.47
C TYR A 290 16.45 14.71 25.00
N GLY A 291 17.57 14.55 24.34
CA GLY A 291 18.62 13.62 24.79
C GLY A 291 19.98 14.07 24.30
N GLU A 292 20.99 13.52 24.95
CA GLU A 292 22.39 13.80 24.69
C GLU A 292 23.11 12.51 24.30
N VAL A 293 24.17 12.64 23.53
CA VAL A 293 25.04 11.51 23.14
C VAL A 293 26.42 11.75 23.72
N ARG A 294 26.97 10.72 24.33
CA ARG A 294 28.37 10.63 24.75
C ARG A 294 29.03 9.47 24.00
N LEU A 295 30.13 9.77 23.28
CA LEU A 295 30.91 8.84 22.46
C LEU A 295 31.81 7.93 23.26
#